data_9fd823455eb31469c5583d11f76796c0
#
_entry.id   9fd823455eb31469c5583d11f76796c0
#
_cell.length_a   1.000
_cell.length_b   1.000
_cell.length_c   1.000
_cell.angle_alpha   90.00
_cell.angle_beta   90.00
_cell.angle_gamma   90.00
#
_symmetry.space_group_name_H-M   'P 1'
#
loop_
_entity.id
_entity.type
_entity.pdbx_description
1 polymer ?
#
loop_
_entity_poly.entity_id
_entity_poly.type
_entity_poly.pdbx_seq_one_letter_code
_entity_poly.pdbx_strand_id
1 'polypeptide(L)'
;MRMSSPRSPSPQFSLSRRTLLGATLAAPALLRPLKALAQEPVDVELVLAVDVSRSVDAIEQALQFAGYVAAFRDPRLAEGITGGPLGSIAVCLFTWSDWDVQNLRVPWTRIDGAASAAGFAAAVDAAPRDTYLYTSISGAIDFASRLFGQRYEGTRQVVDISGDGVNNSGRPLADSRSAALERGIVLNGLAVLDRDPSPAATLAGLPPLDEYYQEEVIGGPGAFLMVAEGFTAFEIAVRRKIIREIATAPGPLVERAFA
;
A
#
# COMPACT_ATOMS: atom_id res chain seq x y z
N MET A 1 -39.84 87.77 -9.77
CA MET A 1 -38.51 88.37 -9.80
C MET A 1 -37.53 87.23 -9.92
N ARG A 2 -37.09 86.91 -11.20
CA ARG A 2 -36.17 85.79 -11.50
C ARG A 2 -34.77 86.37 -11.60
N MET A 3 -33.85 85.83 -10.83
CA MET A 3 -32.42 86.11 -11.03
C MET A 3 -31.74 84.85 -11.54
N SER A 4 -31.24 85.00 -12.75
CA SER A 4 -30.46 84.02 -13.47
C SER A 4 -29.00 84.11 -13.04
N SER A 5 -28.40 82.96 -12.72
CA SER A 5 -26.98 82.80 -12.48
C SER A 5 -26.24 82.38 -13.76
N PRO A 6 -25.04 82.85 -14.00
CA PRO A 6 -24.29 82.62 -15.21
C PRO A 6 -23.52 81.26 -15.10
N ARG A 7 -23.48 80.58 -16.23
CA ARG A 7 -22.72 79.32 -16.44
C ARG A 7 -21.23 79.65 -16.74
N SER A 8 -20.33 79.01 -16.03
CA SER A 8 -18.90 79.03 -16.30
C SER A 8 -18.55 78.00 -17.41
N PRO A 9 -17.60 78.26 -18.29
CA PRO A 9 -17.20 77.36 -19.36
C PRO A 9 -16.24 76.33 -18.85
N SER A 10 -16.40 75.06 -19.33
CA SER A 10 -15.51 73.93 -19.08
C SER A 10 -14.25 74.02 -19.93
N PRO A 11 -13.06 73.65 -19.40
CA PRO A 11 -11.86 73.56 -20.20
C PRO A 11 -11.87 72.26 -21.05
N GLN A 12 -11.71 72.42 -22.32
CA GLN A 12 -11.46 71.32 -23.28
C GLN A 12 -9.98 70.92 -23.18
N PHE A 13 -9.70 69.72 -22.65
CA PHE A 13 -8.39 69.14 -22.75
C PHE A 13 -8.24 68.35 -24.07
N SER A 14 -7.40 68.92 -24.94
CA SER A 14 -6.96 68.29 -26.17
C SER A 14 -5.92 67.21 -25.82
N LEU A 15 -6.28 65.95 -25.99
CA LEU A 15 -5.33 64.80 -25.88
C LEU A 15 -4.57 64.66 -27.19
N SER A 16 -3.31 65.09 -27.13
CA SER A 16 -2.31 64.83 -28.20
C SER A 16 -1.99 63.35 -28.27
N ARG A 17 -2.25 62.78 -29.45
CA ARG A 17 -1.79 61.44 -29.80
C ARG A 17 -0.30 61.47 -30.06
N ARG A 18 0.53 61.16 -29.08
CA ARG A 18 1.94 60.76 -29.30
C ARG A 18 2.15 59.39 -28.67
N THR A 19 2.08 58.44 -29.53
CA THR A 19 2.74 57.11 -29.57
C THR A 19 3.79 56.90 -28.51
N LEU A 20 3.48 56.01 -27.58
CA LEU A 20 4.47 55.27 -26.82
C LEU A 20 4.39 53.81 -27.27
N LEU A 21 5.25 53.47 -28.23
CA LEU A 21 5.60 52.10 -28.52
C LEU A 21 6.48 51.59 -27.34
N GLY A 22 5.83 51.08 -26.29
CA GLY A 22 6.44 50.28 -25.28
C GLY A 22 6.69 48.86 -25.82
N ALA A 23 7.89 48.56 -26.25
CA ALA A 23 8.31 47.20 -26.56
C ALA A 23 8.32 46.40 -25.24
N THR A 24 7.27 45.66 -24.96
CA THR A 24 7.28 44.59 -23.95
C THR A 24 8.15 43.47 -24.49
N LEU A 25 9.40 43.42 -24.07
CA LEU A 25 10.25 42.24 -24.15
C LEU A 25 9.59 41.14 -23.25
N ALA A 26 8.72 40.34 -23.84
CA ALA A 26 8.27 39.10 -23.26
C ALA A 26 9.51 38.16 -23.21
N ALA A 27 10.16 38.10 -22.07
CA ALA A 27 11.13 37.04 -21.83
C ALA A 27 10.43 35.70 -21.98
N PRO A 28 10.89 34.78 -22.83
CA PRO A 28 10.35 33.45 -22.87
C PRO A 28 10.62 32.82 -21.48
N ALA A 29 9.56 32.64 -20.69
CA ALA A 29 9.64 31.81 -19.50
C ALA A 29 10.08 30.42 -19.99
N LEU A 30 11.36 30.11 -19.78
CA LEU A 30 11.89 28.75 -19.93
C LEU A 30 11.17 27.87 -18.91
N LEU A 31 10.01 27.36 -19.29
CA LEU A 31 9.36 26.22 -18.66
C LEU A 31 10.37 25.07 -18.80
N ARG A 32 11.27 24.95 -17.83
CA ARG A 32 12.03 23.72 -17.66
C ARG A 32 10.99 22.63 -17.46
N PRO A 33 10.94 21.62 -18.34
CA PRO A 33 10.10 20.47 -18.05
C PRO A 33 10.60 19.94 -16.70
N LEU A 34 9.71 19.90 -15.70
CA LEU A 34 9.93 19.08 -14.53
C LEU A 34 10.23 17.68 -15.09
N LYS A 35 11.50 17.24 -15.01
CA LYS A 35 11.83 15.85 -15.28
C LYS A 35 10.94 15.05 -14.34
N ALA A 36 9.87 14.46 -14.87
CA ALA A 36 9.22 13.35 -14.20
C ALA A 36 10.37 12.39 -13.88
N LEU A 37 10.62 12.16 -12.58
CA LEU A 37 11.61 11.18 -12.16
C LEU A 37 11.11 9.87 -12.79
N ALA A 38 11.90 9.33 -13.73
CA ALA A 38 11.57 8.05 -14.34
C ALA A 38 11.48 7.04 -13.20
N GLN A 39 10.39 6.30 -13.15
CA GLN A 39 10.19 5.25 -12.16
C GLN A 39 11.30 4.20 -12.32
N GLU A 40 11.77 3.67 -11.23
CA GLU A 40 12.78 2.62 -11.25
C GLU A 40 12.10 1.27 -11.53
N PRO A 41 12.49 0.56 -12.61
CA PRO A 41 11.90 -0.73 -12.92
C PRO A 41 12.33 -1.79 -11.91
N VAL A 42 11.36 -2.64 -11.50
CA VAL A 42 11.56 -3.77 -10.58
C VAL A 42 10.67 -4.94 -10.99
N ASP A 43 11.04 -6.16 -10.60
CA ASP A 43 10.24 -7.35 -10.90
C ASP A 43 8.87 -7.33 -10.21
N VAL A 44 8.85 -6.85 -8.97
CA VAL A 44 7.63 -6.78 -8.14
C VAL A 44 7.64 -5.50 -7.31
N GLU A 45 6.51 -4.79 -7.29
CA GLU A 45 6.17 -3.88 -6.19
C GLU A 45 5.32 -4.67 -5.18
N LEU A 46 5.85 -4.92 -3.97
CA LEU A 46 5.21 -5.69 -2.92
C LEU A 46 4.84 -4.79 -1.74
N VAL A 47 3.56 -4.71 -1.43
CA VAL A 47 3.03 -4.01 -0.26
C VAL A 47 2.67 -5.02 0.81
N LEU A 48 3.34 -4.99 1.96
CA LEU A 48 3.04 -5.81 3.12
C LEU A 48 2.05 -5.04 4.01
N ALA A 49 0.82 -5.52 4.08
CA ALA A 49 -0.26 -4.95 4.88
C ALA A 49 -0.49 -5.82 6.13
N VAL A 50 -0.05 -5.34 7.30
CA VAL A 50 -0.01 -6.09 8.55
C VAL A 50 -1.11 -5.64 9.49
N ASP A 51 -1.99 -6.56 9.88
CA ASP A 51 -3.08 -6.31 10.84
C ASP A 51 -2.53 -6.04 12.25
N VAL A 52 -3.01 -4.96 12.85
CA VAL A 52 -2.78 -4.59 14.25
C VAL A 52 -4.10 -4.25 14.95
N SER A 53 -5.18 -4.89 14.52
CA SER A 53 -6.48 -4.79 15.19
C SER A 53 -6.43 -5.45 16.58
N ARG A 54 -7.44 -5.21 17.39
CA ARG A 54 -7.46 -5.62 18.79
C ARG A 54 -7.40 -7.13 19.01
N SER A 55 -7.78 -7.94 18.03
CA SER A 55 -7.64 -9.39 18.07
C SER A 55 -6.19 -9.85 18.13
N VAL A 56 -5.28 -9.04 17.56
CA VAL A 56 -3.83 -9.30 17.57
C VAL A 56 -3.20 -8.68 18.83
N ASP A 57 -2.85 -9.49 19.80
CA ASP A 57 -2.22 -9.01 21.04
C ASP A 57 -0.74 -8.61 20.83
N ALA A 58 -0.11 -8.08 21.89
CA ALA A 58 1.28 -7.61 21.82
C ALA A 58 2.29 -8.74 21.54
N ILE A 59 2.01 -9.97 22.00
CA ILE A 59 2.85 -11.14 21.75
C ILE A 59 2.71 -11.58 20.32
N GLU A 60 1.50 -11.64 19.82
CA GLU A 60 1.15 -12.01 18.46
C GLU A 60 1.71 -11.01 17.46
N GLN A 61 1.62 -9.69 17.75
CA GLN A 61 2.31 -8.66 16.96
C GLN A 61 3.82 -8.89 16.91
N ALA A 62 4.43 -9.22 18.07
CA ALA A 62 5.86 -9.51 18.10
C ALA A 62 6.20 -10.71 17.19
N LEU A 63 5.38 -11.76 17.19
CA LEU A 63 5.57 -12.93 16.32
C LEU A 63 5.39 -12.58 14.84
N GLN A 64 4.41 -11.74 14.49
CA GLN A 64 4.25 -11.26 13.12
C GLN A 64 5.49 -10.53 12.62
N PHE A 65 5.95 -9.53 13.36
CA PHE A 65 7.13 -8.74 12.97
C PHE A 65 8.39 -9.60 12.91
N ALA A 66 8.60 -10.49 13.89
CA ALA A 66 9.72 -11.43 13.88
C ALA A 66 9.69 -12.35 12.64
N GLY A 67 8.50 -12.77 12.21
CA GLY A 67 8.32 -13.57 11.00
C GLY A 67 8.78 -12.83 9.75
N TYR A 68 8.40 -11.56 9.57
CA TYR A 68 8.89 -10.73 8.46
C TYR A 68 10.40 -10.51 8.54
N VAL A 69 10.94 -10.21 9.73
CA VAL A 69 12.39 -10.05 9.95
C VAL A 69 13.13 -11.32 9.54
N ALA A 70 12.65 -12.49 9.96
CA ALA A 70 13.25 -13.78 9.63
C ALA A 70 13.18 -14.06 8.12
N ALA A 71 12.05 -13.75 7.48
CA ALA A 71 11.87 -13.93 6.04
C ALA A 71 12.87 -13.10 5.23
N PHE A 72 13.04 -11.82 5.55
CA PHE A 72 13.97 -10.93 4.82
C PHE A 72 15.44 -11.14 5.19
N ARG A 73 15.74 -11.92 6.23
CA ARG A 73 17.10 -12.39 6.54
C ARG A 73 17.43 -13.76 5.93
N ASP A 74 16.45 -14.44 5.34
CA ASP A 74 16.68 -15.75 4.69
C ASP A 74 17.50 -15.56 3.40
N PRO A 75 18.68 -16.19 3.26
CA PRO A 75 19.49 -16.08 2.05
C PRO A 75 18.76 -16.50 0.77
N ARG A 76 17.86 -17.48 0.85
CA ARG A 76 17.09 -17.96 -0.29
C ARG A 76 16.15 -16.89 -0.85
N LEU A 77 15.68 -15.95 0.00
CA LEU A 77 14.90 -14.82 -0.46
C LEU A 77 15.74 -13.91 -1.35
N ALA A 78 16.93 -13.53 -0.89
CA ALA A 78 17.85 -12.67 -1.65
C ALA A 78 18.28 -13.34 -2.97
N GLU A 79 18.55 -14.66 -2.95
CA GLU A 79 18.85 -15.43 -4.15
C GLU A 79 17.67 -15.45 -5.14
N GLY A 80 16.44 -15.65 -4.64
CA GLY A 80 15.23 -15.61 -5.46
C GLY A 80 15.01 -14.24 -6.13
N ILE A 81 15.23 -13.14 -5.38
CA ILE A 81 15.11 -11.78 -5.89
C ILE A 81 16.15 -11.53 -6.99
N THR A 82 17.42 -11.82 -6.73
CA THR A 82 18.51 -11.56 -7.69
C THR A 82 18.45 -12.46 -8.93
N GLY A 83 17.78 -13.61 -8.83
CA GLY A 83 17.48 -14.50 -9.94
C GLY A 83 16.34 -14.06 -10.86
N GLY A 84 15.60 -13.00 -10.50
CA GLY A 84 14.53 -12.44 -11.33
C GLY A 84 15.04 -11.73 -12.58
N PRO A 85 14.16 -11.43 -13.56
CA PRO A 85 14.53 -10.76 -14.81
C PRO A 85 15.22 -9.42 -14.63
N LEU A 86 14.79 -8.60 -13.65
CA LEU A 86 15.39 -7.32 -13.30
C LEU A 86 16.30 -7.43 -12.06
N GLY A 87 16.26 -8.57 -11.36
CA GLY A 87 17.09 -8.85 -10.21
C GLY A 87 16.81 -7.96 -9.00
N SER A 88 15.63 -7.37 -8.92
CA SER A 88 15.24 -6.50 -7.81
C SER A 88 13.74 -6.40 -7.65
N ILE A 89 13.31 -6.18 -6.40
CA ILE A 89 11.93 -5.85 -6.04
C ILE A 89 11.88 -4.55 -5.24
N ALA A 90 10.72 -3.91 -5.20
CA ALA A 90 10.45 -2.84 -4.25
C ALA A 90 9.45 -3.35 -3.21
N VAL A 91 9.74 -3.11 -1.93
CA VAL A 91 8.88 -3.55 -0.82
C VAL A 91 8.61 -2.37 0.11
N CYS A 92 7.39 -2.25 0.60
CA CYS A 92 7.05 -1.40 1.74
C CYS A 92 6.19 -2.17 2.73
N LEU A 93 6.14 -1.71 3.98
CA LEU A 93 5.30 -2.30 5.02
C LEU A 93 4.49 -1.21 5.71
N PHE A 94 3.19 -1.44 5.84
CA PHE A 94 2.33 -0.63 6.68
C PHE A 94 1.51 -1.50 7.62
N THR A 95 1.14 -0.93 8.77
CA THR A 95 0.19 -1.54 9.69
C THR A 95 -1.19 -0.94 9.47
N TRP A 96 -2.23 -1.77 9.64
CA TRP A 96 -3.61 -1.33 9.44
C TRP A 96 -4.54 -1.88 10.52
N SER A 97 -5.65 -1.18 10.70
CA SER A 97 -6.74 -1.61 11.59
C SER A 97 -8.07 -1.04 11.10
N ASP A 98 -8.53 0.11 11.62
CA ASP A 98 -9.78 0.74 11.21
C ASP A 98 -9.70 1.36 9.80
N TRP A 99 -10.82 1.77 9.24
CA TRP A 99 -10.95 2.27 7.86
C TRP A 99 -10.04 3.50 7.59
N ASP A 100 -9.68 4.27 8.59
CA ASP A 100 -8.82 5.46 8.53
C ASP A 100 -7.47 5.27 9.25
N VAL A 101 -7.17 4.06 9.71
CA VAL A 101 -5.92 3.75 10.43
C VAL A 101 -5.01 2.89 9.57
N GLN A 102 -4.15 3.53 8.79
CA GLN A 102 -3.07 2.91 8.05
C GLN A 102 -1.77 3.69 8.29
N ASN A 103 -0.77 3.03 8.82
CA ASN A 103 0.49 3.64 9.19
C ASN A 103 1.65 3.04 8.38
N LEU A 104 2.20 3.79 7.43
CA LEU A 104 3.39 3.37 6.70
C LEU A 104 4.58 3.28 7.67
N ARG A 105 5.01 2.06 7.98
CA ARG A 105 6.09 1.78 8.95
C ARG A 105 7.44 1.70 8.29
N VAL A 106 7.52 1.04 7.14
CA VAL A 106 8.73 0.97 6.34
C VAL A 106 8.39 1.47 4.93
N PRO A 107 8.96 2.61 4.51
CA PRO A 107 8.69 3.16 3.18
C PRO A 107 9.26 2.26 2.09
N TRP A 108 8.85 2.51 0.85
CA TRP A 108 9.37 1.81 -0.32
C TRP A 108 10.90 1.68 -0.29
N THR A 109 11.36 0.45 -0.26
CA THR A 109 12.77 0.06 -0.23
C THR A 109 13.04 -0.90 -1.37
N ARG A 110 14.04 -0.59 -2.19
CA ARG A 110 14.53 -1.50 -3.22
C ARG A 110 15.35 -2.60 -2.56
N ILE A 111 15.07 -3.84 -2.93
CA ILE A 111 15.83 -5.02 -2.52
C ILE A 111 16.43 -5.66 -3.78
N ASP A 112 17.75 -5.72 -3.83
CA ASP A 112 18.55 -6.22 -4.94
C ASP A 112 19.71 -7.11 -4.46
N GLY A 113 19.60 -7.62 -3.23
CA GLY A 113 20.57 -8.54 -2.64
C GLY A 113 20.44 -8.65 -1.13
N ALA A 114 21.30 -9.46 -0.53
CA ALA A 114 21.24 -9.79 0.90
C ALA A 114 21.42 -8.55 1.80
N ALA A 115 22.25 -7.58 1.41
CA ALA A 115 22.48 -6.38 2.22
C ALA A 115 21.25 -5.48 2.30
N SER A 116 20.56 -5.24 1.17
CA SER A 116 19.32 -4.45 1.12
C SER A 116 18.16 -5.18 1.80
N ALA A 117 18.08 -6.51 1.67
CA ALA A 117 17.11 -7.34 2.40
C ALA A 117 17.32 -7.27 3.92
N ALA A 118 18.56 -7.38 4.40
CA ALA A 118 18.89 -7.23 5.82
C ALA A 118 18.58 -5.80 6.34
N GLY A 119 18.79 -4.77 5.51
CA GLY A 119 18.43 -3.39 5.83
C GLY A 119 16.92 -3.21 6.01
N PHE A 120 16.11 -3.80 5.11
CA PHE A 120 14.65 -3.81 5.23
C PHE A 120 14.22 -4.57 6.50
N ALA A 121 14.79 -5.75 6.78
CA ALA A 121 14.52 -6.51 7.99
C ALA A 121 14.80 -5.69 9.26
N ALA A 122 15.91 -4.95 9.29
CA ALA A 122 16.23 -4.08 10.43
C ALA A 122 15.23 -2.92 10.59
N ALA A 123 14.74 -2.36 9.49
CA ALA A 123 13.70 -1.33 9.52
C ALA A 123 12.36 -1.87 10.04
N VAL A 124 11.99 -3.11 9.66
CA VAL A 124 10.81 -3.80 10.19
C VAL A 124 10.94 -4.06 11.70
N ASP A 125 12.11 -4.51 12.15
CA ASP A 125 12.38 -4.79 13.57
C ASP A 125 12.25 -3.53 14.46
N ALA A 126 12.72 -2.39 13.94
CA ALA A 126 12.66 -1.10 14.61
C ALA A 126 11.29 -0.38 14.50
N ALA A 127 10.36 -0.92 13.71
CA ALA A 127 9.07 -0.25 13.47
C ALA A 127 8.21 -0.19 14.76
N PRO A 128 7.53 0.95 15.04
CA PRO A 128 6.60 1.06 16.14
C PRO A 128 5.44 0.07 16.03
N ARG A 129 5.00 -0.45 17.17
CA ARG A 129 3.87 -1.37 17.29
C ARG A 129 2.75 -0.70 18.08
N ASP A 130 1.58 -0.62 17.46
CA ASP A 130 0.38 -0.02 18.04
C ASP A 130 -0.78 -1.00 17.86
N THR A 131 -1.77 -0.95 18.74
CA THR A 131 -2.99 -1.75 18.64
C THR A 131 -4.19 -0.83 18.56
N TYR A 132 -5.16 -1.14 17.67
CA TYR A 132 -6.38 -0.38 17.46
C TYR A 132 -7.60 -1.30 17.55
N LEU A 133 -8.83 -0.79 17.27
CA LEU A 133 -10.04 -1.52 17.65
C LEU A 133 -10.65 -2.42 16.56
N TYR A 134 -10.71 -1.92 15.32
CA TYR A 134 -11.48 -2.56 14.26
C TYR A 134 -10.58 -3.19 13.19
N THR A 135 -11.20 -3.99 12.31
CA THR A 135 -10.54 -4.70 11.22
C THR A 135 -11.12 -4.20 9.89
N SER A 136 -10.36 -3.37 9.16
CA SER A 136 -10.77 -2.84 7.87
C SER A 136 -9.85 -3.32 6.75
N ILE A 137 -10.12 -4.50 6.23
CA ILE A 137 -9.41 -5.05 5.06
C ILE A 137 -9.66 -4.14 3.85
N SER A 138 -10.87 -3.59 3.71
CA SER A 138 -11.20 -2.63 2.65
C SER A 138 -10.34 -1.38 2.72
N GLY A 139 -10.14 -0.81 3.92
CA GLY A 139 -9.24 0.33 4.13
C GLY A 139 -7.79 0.01 3.83
N ALA A 140 -7.33 -1.19 4.19
CA ALA A 140 -5.98 -1.66 3.87
C ALA A 140 -5.75 -1.78 2.35
N ILE A 141 -6.69 -2.37 1.60
CA ILE A 141 -6.63 -2.48 0.14
C ILE A 141 -6.62 -1.10 -0.52
N ASP A 142 -7.51 -0.21 -0.08
CA ASP A 142 -7.59 1.15 -0.62
C ASP A 142 -6.32 1.96 -0.36
N PHE A 143 -5.72 1.83 0.82
CA PHE A 143 -4.45 2.47 1.14
C PHE A 143 -3.31 1.89 0.30
N ALA A 144 -3.15 0.56 0.29
CA ALA A 144 -2.13 -0.12 -0.49
C ALA A 144 -2.18 0.26 -1.97
N SER A 145 -3.39 0.31 -2.54
CA SER A 145 -3.60 0.67 -3.94
C SER A 145 -3.06 2.06 -4.29
N ARG A 146 -3.02 3.01 -3.37
CA ARG A 146 -2.47 4.37 -3.58
C ARG A 146 -0.95 4.44 -3.50
N LEU A 147 -0.29 3.42 -2.94
CA LEU A 147 1.17 3.38 -2.80
C LEU A 147 1.89 3.06 -4.11
N PHE A 148 1.25 2.31 -5.01
CA PHE A 148 1.84 1.88 -6.27
C PHE A 148 2.06 3.02 -7.28
N GLY A 149 3.06 2.86 -8.14
CA GLY A 149 3.32 3.75 -9.26
C GLY A 149 3.89 5.12 -8.86
N GLN A 150 4.37 5.29 -7.63
CA GLN A 150 4.94 6.57 -7.18
C GLN A 150 6.44 6.69 -7.47
N ARG A 151 7.21 5.68 -7.14
CA ARG A 151 8.67 5.67 -7.27
C ARG A 151 9.16 4.53 -8.15
N TYR A 152 8.51 3.39 -8.07
CA TYR A 152 8.90 2.19 -8.80
C TYR A 152 7.87 1.86 -9.88
N GLU A 153 8.30 1.06 -10.85
CA GLU A 153 7.45 0.47 -11.88
C GLU A 153 7.67 -1.05 -11.85
N GLY A 154 6.82 -1.74 -11.10
CA GLY A 154 6.87 -3.18 -10.97
C GLY A 154 6.22 -3.89 -12.15
N THR A 155 6.85 -4.94 -12.67
CA THR A 155 6.20 -5.84 -13.64
C THR A 155 4.92 -6.43 -13.06
N ARG A 156 4.87 -6.61 -11.73
CA ARG A 156 3.68 -7.02 -10.97
C ARG A 156 3.51 -6.11 -9.75
N GLN A 157 2.25 -5.79 -9.45
CA GLN A 157 1.86 -5.06 -8.24
C GLN A 157 1.10 -6.01 -7.31
N VAL A 158 1.63 -6.26 -6.13
CA VAL A 158 1.11 -7.27 -5.20
C VAL A 158 0.87 -6.64 -3.83
N VAL A 159 -0.31 -6.88 -3.27
CA VAL A 159 -0.61 -6.59 -1.86
C VAL A 159 -0.68 -7.91 -1.11
N ASP A 160 0.14 -8.04 -0.08
CA ASP A 160 0.11 -9.12 0.89
C ASP A 160 -0.68 -8.68 2.11
N ILE A 161 -1.89 -9.23 2.31
CA ILE A 161 -2.80 -8.87 3.39
C ILE A 161 -2.73 -9.95 4.46
N SER A 162 -2.13 -9.65 5.62
CA SER A 162 -2.11 -10.55 6.77
C SER A 162 -3.08 -10.08 7.86
N GLY A 163 -3.83 -11.01 8.43
CA GLY A 163 -4.77 -10.73 9.52
C GLY A 163 -5.45 -11.98 10.07
N ASP A 164 -6.13 -11.80 11.19
CA ASP A 164 -6.84 -12.84 11.95
C ASP A 164 -8.36 -12.60 12.03
N GLY A 165 -8.89 -11.64 11.27
CA GLY A 165 -10.29 -11.24 11.33
C GLY A 165 -10.93 -10.96 9.97
N VAL A 166 -12.27 -10.84 9.98
CA VAL A 166 -13.08 -10.43 8.84
C VAL A 166 -13.21 -8.91 8.78
N ASN A 167 -13.51 -8.36 7.61
CA ASN A 167 -13.77 -6.92 7.45
C ASN A 167 -15.00 -6.50 8.27
N ASN A 168 -14.82 -5.65 9.27
CA ASN A 168 -15.88 -5.16 10.14
C ASN A 168 -15.95 -3.63 10.24
N SER A 169 -15.13 -2.91 9.47
CA SER A 169 -15.10 -1.46 9.39
C SER A 169 -14.82 -0.99 7.97
N GLY A 170 -15.24 0.22 7.64
CA GLY A 170 -15.03 0.84 6.33
C GLY A 170 -16.12 0.51 5.32
N ARG A 171 -15.82 0.70 4.05
CA ARG A 171 -16.74 0.40 2.96
C ARG A 171 -16.84 -1.12 2.70
N PRO A 172 -17.82 -1.57 1.90
CA PRO A 172 -17.92 -2.98 1.51
C PRO A 172 -16.61 -3.49 0.92
N LEU A 173 -16.13 -4.64 1.39
CA LEU A 173 -14.87 -5.22 0.97
C LEU A 173 -14.83 -5.49 -0.55
N ALA A 174 -15.93 -5.97 -1.10
CA ALA A 174 -16.08 -6.24 -2.53
C ALA A 174 -15.75 -5.02 -3.41
N ASP A 175 -16.10 -3.80 -2.97
CA ASP A 175 -15.83 -2.57 -3.71
C ASP A 175 -14.33 -2.26 -3.77
N SER A 176 -13.62 -2.37 -2.64
CA SER A 176 -12.18 -2.16 -2.56
C SER A 176 -11.42 -3.22 -3.35
N ARG A 177 -11.84 -4.48 -3.21
CA ARG A 177 -11.27 -5.61 -3.94
C ARG A 177 -11.42 -5.43 -5.44
N SER A 178 -12.63 -5.16 -5.93
CA SER A 178 -12.89 -4.97 -7.36
C SER A 178 -12.07 -3.82 -7.94
N ALA A 179 -12.02 -2.68 -7.24
CA ALA A 179 -11.24 -1.52 -7.68
C ALA A 179 -9.72 -1.81 -7.77
N ALA A 180 -9.17 -2.63 -6.87
CA ALA A 180 -7.77 -3.05 -6.93
C ALA A 180 -7.53 -4.00 -8.11
N LEU A 181 -8.40 -4.99 -8.30
CA LEU A 181 -8.30 -5.96 -9.40
C LEU A 181 -8.44 -5.32 -10.78
N GLU A 182 -9.33 -4.34 -10.95
CA GLU A 182 -9.47 -3.56 -12.18
C GLU A 182 -8.20 -2.80 -12.56
N ARG A 183 -7.36 -2.46 -11.56
CA ARG A 183 -6.04 -1.84 -11.77
C ARG A 183 -4.94 -2.86 -12.04
N GLY A 184 -5.25 -4.16 -12.07
CA GLY A 184 -4.27 -5.24 -12.26
C GLY A 184 -3.47 -5.57 -10.99
N ILE A 185 -3.86 -5.06 -9.83
CA ILE A 185 -3.22 -5.37 -8.55
C ILE A 185 -3.61 -6.78 -8.11
N VAL A 186 -2.63 -7.58 -7.72
CA VAL A 186 -2.84 -8.92 -7.17
C VAL A 186 -2.99 -8.81 -5.65
N LEU A 187 -4.02 -9.41 -5.11
CA LEU A 187 -4.28 -9.48 -3.67
C LEU A 187 -3.99 -10.89 -3.18
N ASN A 188 -2.93 -11.07 -2.43
CA ASN A 188 -2.61 -12.29 -1.72
C ASN A 188 -3.01 -12.18 -0.25
N GLY A 189 -3.34 -13.30 0.38
CA GLY A 189 -3.77 -13.36 1.78
C GLY A 189 -2.82 -14.18 2.65
N LEU A 190 -2.70 -13.79 3.91
CA LEU A 190 -2.19 -14.63 4.98
C LEU A 190 -3.24 -14.61 6.11
N ALA A 191 -4.05 -15.66 6.19
CA ALA A 191 -5.02 -15.82 7.27
C ALA A 191 -4.35 -16.50 8.46
N VAL A 192 -4.41 -15.88 9.63
CA VAL A 192 -3.94 -16.47 10.89
C VAL A 192 -5.15 -17.03 11.62
N LEU A 193 -5.21 -18.35 11.75
CA LEU A 193 -6.33 -19.00 12.42
C LEU A 193 -6.11 -18.98 13.93
N ASP A 194 -7.05 -18.44 14.67
CA ASP A 194 -7.09 -18.64 16.10
C ASP A 194 -7.54 -20.09 16.38
N ARG A 195 -6.84 -20.76 17.27
CA ARG A 195 -7.19 -22.12 17.70
C ARG A 195 -8.51 -22.17 18.49
N ASP A 196 -8.88 -21.04 19.12
CA ASP A 196 -10.12 -20.85 19.83
C ASP A 196 -10.97 -19.76 19.16
N PRO A 197 -11.72 -20.10 18.07
CA PRO A 197 -12.53 -19.11 17.37
C PRO A 197 -13.48 -18.43 18.35
N SER A 198 -13.51 -17.11 18.31
CA SER A 198 -14.35 -16.34 19.23
C SER A 198 -15.79 -16.80 19.10
N PRO A 199 -16.53 -17.02 20.22
CA PRO A 199 -17.93 -17.38 20.19
C PRO A 199 -18.78 -16.41 19.34
N ALA A 200 -18.36 -15.16 19.21
CA ALA A 200 -19.02 -14.14 18.40
C ALA A 200 -18.93 -14.45 16.89
N ALA A 201 -17.81 -14.96 16.39
CA ALA A 201 -17.66 -15.33 14.97
C ALA A 201 -18.59 -16.52 14.63
N THR A 202 -18.66 -17.51 15.50
CA THR A 202 -19.55 -18.68 15.36
C THR A 202 -21.04 -18.28 15.41
N LEU A 203 -21.40 -17.35 16.30
CA LEU A 203 -22.76 -16.85 16.42
C LEU A 203 -23.19 -15.95 15.26
N ALA A 204 -22.25 -15.29 14.59
CA ALA A 204 -22.53 -14.44 13.43
C ALA A 204 -22.78 -15.22 12.13
N GLY A 205 -22.61 -16.55 12.14
CA GLY A 205 -22.77 -17.38 10.94
C GLY A 205 -21.77 -17.07 9.84
N LEU A 206 -20.60 -16.53 10.20
CA LEU A 206 -19.52 -16.25 9.27
C LEU A 206 -18.82 -17.56 8.86
N PRO A 207 -18.34 -17.68 7.61
CA PRO A 207 -17.52 -18.80 7.21
C PRO A 207 -16.22 -18.86 8.01
N PRO A 208 -15.53 -20.01 8.04
CA PRO A 208 -14.15 -20.08 8.53
C PRO A 208 -13.28 -19.01 7.89
N LEU A 209 -12.30 -18.50 8.63
CA LEU A 209 -11.51 -17.33 8.18
C LEU A 209 -10.73 -17.61 6.89
N ASP A 210 -10.22 -18.79 6.70
CA ASP A 210 -9.53 -19.21 5.48
C ASP A 210 -10.48 -19.25 4.27
N GLU A 211 -11.71 -19.72 4.43
CA GLU A 211 -12.75 -19.66 3.40
C GLU A 211 -13.10 -18.20 3.09
N TYR A 212 -13.30 -17.37 4.13
CA TYR A 212 -13.55 -15.94 3.94
C TYR A 212 -12.43 -15.22 3.16
N TYR A 213 -11.16 -15.47 3.52
CA TYR A 213 -10.04 -14.87 2.79
C TYR A 213 -9.96 -15.37 1.35
N GLN A 214 -10.21 -16.66 1.13
CA GLN A 214 -10.20 -17.25 -0.20
C GLN A 214 -11.29 -16.64 -1.12
N GLU A 215 -12.49 -16.43 -0.61
CA GLU A 215 -13.64 -15.99 -1.40
C GLU A 215 -13.70 -14.46 -1.52
N GLU A 216 -13.44 -13.75 -0.43
CA GLU A 216 -13.73 -12.31 -0.31
C GLU A 216 -12.48 -11.42 -0.36
N VAL A 217 -11.28 -11.93 -0.03
CA VAL A 217 -10.08 -11.09 0.10
C VAL A 217 -9.15 -11.24 -1.10
N ILE A 218 -8.67 -12.45 -1.36
CA ILE A 218 -7.67 -12.67 -2.42
C ILE A 218 -8.26 -12.51 -3.81
N GLY A 219 -7.41 -12.14 -4.78
CA GLY A 219 -7.83 -12.03 -6.18
C GLY A 219 -6.73 -11.56 -7.12
N GLY A 220 -6.99 -11.70 -8.40
CA GLY A 220 -6.07 -11.39 -9.47
C GLY A 220 -5.27 -12.61 -9.99
N PRO A 221 -4.53 -12.44 -11.10
CA PRO A 221 -3.81 -13.55 -11.72
C PRO A 221 -2.74 -14.13 -10.81
N GLY A 222 -2.86 -15.41 -10.48
CA GLY A 222 -1.90 -16.11 -9.63
C GLY A 222 -2.01 -15.80 -8.14
N ALA A 223 -3.10 -15.12 -7.71
CA ALA A 223 -3.37 -14.88 -6.31
C ALA A 223 -3.46 -16.19 -5.51
N PHE A 224 -3.03 -16.15 -4.27
CA PHE A 224 -3.07 -17.32 -3.38
C PHE A 224 -3.24 -16.91 -1.92
N LEU A 225 -3.69 -17.86 -1.12
CA LEU A 225 -3.84 -17.77 0.31
C LEU A 225 -2.79 -18.64 1.02
N MET A 226 -2.07 -18.07 1.96
CA MET A 226 -1.33 -18.80 2.98
C MET A 226 -2.16 -18.82 4.26
N VAL A 227 -2.24 -19.98 4.91
CA VAL A 227 -2.93 -20.14 6.19
C VAL A 227 -1.91 -20.49 7.25
N ALA A 228 -1.82 -19.68 8.29
CA ALA A 228 -1.03 -19.98 9.48
C ALA A 228 -1.94 -20.59 10.56
N GLU A 229 -1.63 -21.79 11.02
CA GLU A 229 -2.35 -22.46 12.10
C GLU A 229 -1.91 -21.88 13.47
N GLY A 230 -2.33 -20.64 13.72
CA GLY A 230 -1.96 -19.81 14.85
C GLY A 230 -0.72 -18.95 14.62
N PHE A 231 -0.51 -17.97 15.49
CA PHE A 231 0.63 -17.04 15.40
C PHE A 231 1.99 -17.71 15.54
N THR A 232 2.08 -18.86 16.21
CA THR A 232 3.33 -19.65 16.28
C THR A 232 3.79 -20.18 14.93
N ALA A 233 2.86 -20.41 13.99
CA ALA A 233 3.16 -20.83 12.62
C ALA A 233 3.45 -19.65 11.67
N PHE A 234 3.28 -18.41 12.13
CA PHE A 234 3.34 -17.20 11.31
C PHE A 234 4.70 -17.03 10.60
N GLU A 235 5.81 -17.23 11.32
CA GLU A 235 7.15 -17.13 10.73
C GLU A 235 7.33 -18.07 9.53
N ILE A 236 6.90 -19.32 9.67
CA ILE A 236 6.97 -20.31 8.59
C ILE A 236 6.07 -19.91 7.44
N ALA A 237 4.85 -19.46 7.76
CA ALA A 237 3.85 -19.04 6.78
C ALA A 237 4.35 -17.85 5.95
N VAL A 238 4.78 -16.77 6.61
CA VAL A 238 5.25 -15.55 5.94
C VAL A 238 6.47 -15.80 5.09
N ARG A 239 7.44 -16.58 5.58
CA ARG A 239 8.62 -16.93 4.81
C ARG A 239 8.28 -17.67 3.51
N ARG A 240 7.45 -18.71 3.59
CA ARG A 240 6.98 -19.45 2.41
C ARG A 240 6.22 -18.55 1.45
N LYS A 241 5.35 -17.73 1.99
CA LYS A 241 4.52 -16.81 1.22
C LYS A 241 5.37 -15.82 0.41
N ILE A 242 6.30 -15.10 1.05
CA ILE A 242 7.14 -14.10 0.39
C ILE A 242 8.04 -14.76 -0.67
N ILE A 243 8.63 -15.92 -0.38
CA ILE A 243 9.42 -16.66 -1.40
C ILE A 243 8.56 -17.00 -2.61
N ARG A 244 7.32 -17.45 -2.39
CA ARG A 244 6.40 -17.77 -3.48
C ARG A 244 6.00 -16.55 -4.29
N GLU A 245 5.75 -15.41 -3.66
CA GLU A 245 5.42 -14.16 -4.33
C GLU A 245 6.52 -13.67 -5.26
N ILE A 246 7.77 -13.82 -4.84
CA ILE A 246 8.94 -13.41 -5.59
C ILE A 246 9.22 -14.39 -6.73
N ALA A 247 9.23 -15.69 -6.43
CA ALA A 247 9.58 -16.74 -7.40
C ALA A 247 8.55 -16.90 -8.52
N THR A 248 7.37 -16.31 -8.43
CA THR A 248 6.25 -16.54 -9.38
C THR A 248 5.96 -18.03 -9.59
N ALA A 249 6.27 -18.84 -8.59
CA ALA A 249 6.14 -20.29 -8.71
C ALA A 249 4.67 -20.71 -8.68
N PRO A 250 4.22 -21.56 -9.63
CA PRO A 250 2.89 -22.13 -9.55
C PRO A 250 2.76 -22.98 -8.28
N GLY A 251 1.63 -22.85 -7.60
CA GLY A 251 1.36 -23.57 -6.38
C GLY A 251 -0.15 -23.67 -6.12
N PRO A 252 -0.59 -24.37 -5.07
CA PRO A 252 -2.00 -24.48 -4.74
C PRO A 252 -2.59 -23.10 -4.38
N LEU A 253 -3.90 -22.92 -4.64
CA LEU A 253 -4.61 -21.69 -4.27
C LEU A 253 -4.51 -21.41 -2.77
N VAL A 254 -4.60 -22.44 -1.95
CA VAL A 254 -4.46 -22.37 -0.48
C VAL A 254 -3.31 -23.26 -0.03
N GLU A 255 -2.43 -22.70 0.80
CA GLU A 255 -1.31 -23.42 1.43
C GLU A 255 -1.36 -23.23 2.94
N ARG A 256 -1.07 -24.27 3.72
CA ARG A 256 -1.09 -24.22 5.19
C ARG A 256 0.29 -24.37 5.79
N ALA A 257 0.55 -23.62 6.85
CA ALA A 257 1.75 -23.75 7.67
C ALA A 257 1.36 -24.10 9.12
N PHE A 258 2.10 -25.01 9.69
CA PHE A 258 1.95 -25.47 11.06
C PHE A 258 3.24 -25.17 11.83
N ALA A 259 3.14 -24.94 13.15
CA ALA A 259 4.28 -24.73 14.04
C ALA A 259 5.02 -26.05 14.33
#